data_ae803731156adcaeb7e1a6019e7fae12
#
_entry.id   ae803731156adcaeb7e1a6019e7fae12
#
_cell.length_a   1.000
_cell.length_b   1.000
_cell.length_c   1.000
_cell.angle_alpha   90.00
_cell.angle_beta   90.00
_cell.angle_gamma   90.00
#
_symmetry.space_group_name_H-M   'P 1'
#
loop_
_entity.id
_entity.type
_entity.pdbx_description
1 polymer ?
#
loop_
_entity_poly.entity_id
_entity_poly.type
_entity_poly.pdbx_seq_one_letter_code
_entity_poly.pdbx_strand_id
1 'polypeptide(L)'
;ASKKAKKGNAPAVSVVTQNFADDDKLLFPDFLIQWLKIAKNTVKMVTYARYANEVHKCINPYFIERGISLVDLQASDIQNFYTHKLETLKATTVIHYHAIIHKALKYAVKMDMIPTNPADKVERPRKEAFQAGFYDKDEINALFAASKGTNLEIPIMLAAFYGLRRSEAVGLKWDCVDFERNTITIRHTVTCFTMDGKRQMVASDTTKTKSSMRTLPLVPAISDRLIALRAEQEENRRLARRSYCKD
;
A
#
# COMPACT_ATOMS: atom_id res chain seq x y z
N ALA A 1 20.16 29.28 47.64
CA ALA A 1 20.00 27.85 47.63
C ALA A 1 19.59 27.40 46.23
N SER A 2 20.59 26.98 45.43
CA SER A 2 20.38 26.48 44.06
C SER A 2 19.95 25.01 44.06
N LYS A 3 18.78 24.68 43.50
CA LYS A 3 18.39 23.33 43.21
C LYS A 3 18.86 22.92 41.80
N LYS A 4 19.84 22.03 41.72
CA LYS A 4 20.29 21.34 40.50
C LYS A 4 19.19 20.36 40.07
N ALA A 5 18.68 20.53 38.84
CA ALA A 5 17.83 19.57 38.18
C ALA A 5 18.66 18.34 37.70
N LYS A 6 18.27 17.15 38.09
CA LYS A 6 18.83 15.86 37.61
C LYS A 6 18.35 15.62 36.18
N LYS A 7 19.30 15.51 35.22
CA LYS A 7 19.05 14.96 33.88
C LYS A 7 18.75 13.46 34.01
N GLY A 8 17.54 13.05 33.66
CA GLY A 8 17.19 11.64 33.52
C GLY A 8 17.84 11.07 32.25
N ASN A 9 18.60 10.01 32.41
CA ASN A 9 19.11 9.17 31.32
C ASN A 9 17.94 8.44 30.65
N ALA A 10 17.75 8.67 29.37
CA ALA A 10 16.92 7.80 28.53
C ALA A 10 17.61 6.41 28.37
N PRO A 11 16.86 5.30 28.39
CA PRO A 11 17.47 3.99 28.22
C PRO A 11 18.01 3.86 26.79
N ALA A 12 19.28 3.46 26.70
CA ALA A 12 19.92 3.10 25.44
C ALA A 12 19.17 1.91 24.84
N VAL A 13 18.61 2.12 23.63
CA VAL A 13 18.12 1.04 22.80
C VAL A 13 19.32 0.19 22.42
N SER A 14 19.44 -0.98 23.05
CA SER A 14 20.41 -1.98 22.66
C SER A 14 20.10 -2.43 21.23
N VAL A 15 20.86 -1.93 20.28
CA VAL A 15 20.93 -2.47 18.93
C VAL A 15 21.47 -3.90 19.09
N VAL A 16 20.61 -4.88 18.87
CA VAL A 16 21.00 -6.29 18.77
C VAL A 16 21.87 -6.39 17.51
N THR A 17 23.17 -6.20 17.67
CA THR A 17 24.18 -6.61 16.70
C THR A 17 24.21 -8.14 16.71
N GLN A 18 23.37 -8.77 15.89
CA GLN A 18 23.61 -10.16 15.53
C GLN A 18 24.93 -10.19 14.74
N ASN A 19 25.91 -10.92 15.25
CA ASN A 19 27.19 -11.15 14.62
C ASN A 19 26.99 -11.80 13.25
N PHE A 20 27.30 -11.07 12.20
CA PHE A 20 27.30 -11.50 10.79
C PHE A 20 28.63 -12.19 10.43
N ALA A 21 29.18 -13.00 11.31
CA ALA A 21 30.51 -13.61 11.14
C ALA A 21 30.54 -14.82 10.16
N ASP A 22 29.48 -15.06 9.38
CA ASP A 22 29.44 -16.13 8.36
C ASP A 22 28.82 -15.58 7.02
N ASP A 23 29.17 -14.33 6.65
CA ASP A 23 28.59 -13.60 5.51
C ASP A 23 28.89 -14.24 4.14
N ASP A 24 29.92 -15.06 4.02
CA ASP A 24 30.29 -15.76 2.78
C ASP A 24 29.25 -16.79 2.31
N LYS A 25 28.31 -17.16 3.17
CA LYS A 25 27.27 -18.17 2.89
C LYS A 25 25.85 -17.62 2.94
N LEU A 26 25.65 -16.33 3.22
CA LEU A 26 24.30 -15.75 3.26
C LEU A 26 23.71 -15.74 1.84
N LEU A 27 22.69 -16.55 1.61
CA LEU A 27 21.99 -16.58 0.33
C LEU A 27 21.19 -15.27 0.13
N PHE A 28 21.14 -14.80 -1.11
CA PHE A 28 20.37 -13.59 -1.44
C PHE A 28 18.88 -13.68 -1.04
N PRO A 29 18.17 -14.82 -1.22
CA PRO A 29 16.82 -14.99 -0.70
C PRO A 29 16.71 -14.81 0.82
N ASP A 30 17.65 -15.34 1.58
CA ASP A 30 17.66 -15.24 3.06
C ASP A 30 17.92 -13.81 3.50
N PHE A 31 18.82 -13.12 2.82
CA PHE A 31 19.03 -11.69 3.02
C PHE A 31 17.74 -10.89 2.78
N LEU A 32 16.98 -11.17 1.73
CA LEU A 32 15.72 -10.49 1.48
C LEU A 32 14.70 -10.69 2.61
N ILE A 33 14.66 -11.88 3.22
CA ILE A 33 13.82 -12.15 4.39
C ILE A 33 14.28 -11.35 5.62
N GLN A 34 15.59 -11.28 5.84
CA GLN A 34 16.15 -10.46 6.93
C GLN A 34 15.85 -8.96 6.70
N TRP A 35 16.05 -8.48 5.48
CA TRP A 35 15.71 -7.10 5.10
C TRP A 35 14.23 -6.78 5.28
N LEU A 36 13.32 -7.70 4.99
CA LEU A 36 11.89 -7.50 5.23
C LEU A 36 11.57 -7.20 6.69
N LYS A 37 12.27 -7.81 7.66
CA LYS A 37 12.09 -7.53 9.10
C LYS A 37 12.39 -6.07 9.41
N ILE A 38 13.41 -5.51 8.75
CA ILE A 38 13.81 -4.10 8.89
C ILE A 38 12.83 -3.18 8.15
N ALA A 39 12.46 -3.55 6.92
CA ALA A 39 11.52 -2.80 6.10
C ALA A 39 10.17 -2.62 6.79
N LYS A 40 9.73 -3.60 7.58
CA LYS A 40 8.48 -3.54 8.37
C LYS A 40 8.40 -2.30 9.25
N ASN A 41 9.52 -1.86 9.80
CA ASN A 41 9.58 -0.71 10.72
C ASN A 41 9.79 0.63 9.98
N THR A 42 10.09 0.60 8.67
CA THR A 42 10.47 1.80 7.91
C THR A 42 9.43 2.23 6.87
N VAL A 43 8.45 1.38 6.59
CA VAL A 43 7.40 1.67 5.59
C VAL A 43 6.00 1.43 6.17
N LYS A 44 4.98 2.03 5.52
CA LYS A 44 3.57 1.76 5.90
C LYS A 44 3.24 0.28 5.73
N MET A 45 2.37 -0.25 6.58
CA MET A 45 1.97 -1.67 6.58
C MET A 45 1.51 -2.19 5.21
N VAL A 46 0.73 -1.41 4.47
CA VAL A 46 0.30 -1.75 3.10
C VAL A 46 1.49 -1.93 2.14
N THR A 47 2.52 -1.08 2.27
CA THR A 47 3.75 -1.19 1.47
C THR A 47 4.56 -2.41 1.88
N TYR A 48 4.67 -2.66 3.18
CA TYR A 48 5.34 -3.85 3.70
C TYR A 48 4.66 -5.14 3.22
N ALA A 49 3.33 -5.23 3.32
CA ALA A 49 2.58 -6.40 2.87
C ALA A 49 2.82 -6.69 1.37
N ARG A 50 2.91 -5.63 0.54
CA ARG A 50 3.28 -5.78 -0.86
C ARG A 50 4.70 -6.31 -1.02
N TYR A 51 5.69 -5.73 -0.31
CA TYR A 51 7.07 -6.21 -0.37
C TYR A 51 7.17 -7.68 0.04
N ALA A 52 6.55 -8.05 1.15
CA ALA A 52 6.54 -9.43 1.63
C ALA A 52 5.92 -10.39 0.60
N ASN A 53 4.76 -10.05 0.04
CA ASN A 53 4.11 -10.88 -0.98
C ASN A 53 4.98 -11.04 -2.24
N GLU A 54 5.59 -9.95 -2.74
CA GLU A 54 6.43 -10.00 -3.95
C GLU A 54 7.74 -10.75 -3.70
N VAL A 55 8.36 -10.57 -2.52
CA VAL A 55 9.57 -11.32 -2.14
C VAL A 55 9.25 -12.79 -2.00
N HIS A 56 8.27 -13.18 -1.18
CA HIS A 56 7.99 -14.58 -0.91
C HIS A 56 7.46 -15.36 -2.12
N LYS A 57 6.60 -14.74 -2.94
CA LYS A 57 5.89 -15.43 -4.02
C LYS A 57 6.58 -15.33 -5.38
N CYS A 58 7.38 -14.29 -5.61
CA CYS A 58 7.85 -13.97 -6.94
C CYS A 58 9.37 -13.89 -7.06
N ILE A 59 10.05 -13.27 -6.09
CA ILE A 59 11.49 -13.03 -6.17
C ILE A 59 12.26 -14.22 -5.60
N ASN A 60 12.00 -14.58 -4.33
CA ASN A 60 12.74 -15.64 -3.65
C ASN A 60 12.69 -17.00 -4.35
N PRO A 61 11.54 -17.51 -4.85
CA PRO A 61 11.52 -18.79 -5.52
C PRO A 61 12.53 -18.91 -6.66
N TYR A 62 12.68 -17.85 -7.46
CA TYR A 62 13.63 -17.82 -8.57
C TYR A 62 15.10 -17.89 -8.11
N PHE A 63 15.45 -17.17 -7.04
CA PHE A 63 16.83 -17.12 -6.56
C PHE A 63 17.19 -18.31 -5.64
N ILE A 64 16.21 -18.92 -4.96
CA ILE A 64 16.42 -20.17 -4.18
C ILE A 64 16.91 -21.29 -5.09
N GLU A 65 16.27 -21.47 -6.25
CA GLU A 65 16.66 -22.50 -7.22
C GLU A 65 18.11 -22.34 -7.74
N ARG A 66 18.66 -21.14 -7.66
CA ARG A 66 20.00 -20.82 -8.16
C ARG A 66 21.06 -20.81 -7.09
N GLY A 67 20.70 -20.80 -5.83
CA GLY A 67 21.63 -20.88 -4.70
C GLY A 67 22.67 -19.73 -4.65
N ILE A 68 22.33 -18.53 -5.17
CA ILE A 68 23.26 -17.40 -5.29
C ILE A 68 23.39 -16.73 -3.92
N SER A 69 24.62 -16.55 -3.46
CA SER A 69 24.91 -15.79 -2.24
C SER A 69 24.78 -14.29 -2.46
N LEU A 70 24.59 -13.52 -1.38
CA LEU A 70 24.48 -12.06 -1.45
C LEU A 70 25.75 -11.42 -2.04
N VAL A 71 26.92 -11.92 -1.67
CA VAL A 71 28.22 -11.37 -2.11
C VAL A 71 28.56 -11.73 -3.54
N ASP A 72 28.04 -12.86 -4.05
CA ASP A 72 28.27 -13.34 -5.41
C ASP A 72 27.23 -12.84 -6.42
N LEU A 73 26.16 -12.16 -5.94
CA LEU A 73 25.08 -11.69 -6.79
C LEU A 73 25.56 -10.67 -7.80
N GLN A 74 25.45 -11.01 -9.09
CA GLN A 74 25.84 -10.15 -10.19
C GLN A 74 24.63 -9.42 -10.83
N ALA A 75 24.92 -8.34 -11.55
CA ALA A 75 23.89 -7.64 -12.35
C ALA A 75 23.24 -8.56 -13.39
N SER A 76 24.01 -9.50 -13.97
CA SER A 76 23.51 -10.51 -14.90
C SER A 76 22.43 -11.41 -14.29
N ASP A 77 22.57 -11.80 -13.03
CA ASP A 77 21.58 -12.66 -12.35
C ASP A 77 20.23 -11.95 -12.18
N ILE A 78 20.30 -10.67 -11.81
CA ILE A 78 19.14 -9.81 -11.69
C ILE A 78 18.51 -9.55 -13.08
N GLN A 79 19.34 -9.33 -14.11
CA GLN A 79 18.87 -9.15 -15.49
C GLN A 79 18.16 -10.39 -16.01
N ASN A 80 18.73 -11.59 -15.77
CA ASN A 80 18.13 -12.86 -16.15
C ASN A 80 16.78 -13.07 -15.43
N PHE A 81 16.66 -12.69 -14.16
CA PHE A 81 15.39 -12.68 -13.45
C PHE A 81 14.35 -11.80 -14.15
N TYR A 82 14.72 -10.57 -14.58
CA TYR A 82 13.77 -9.71 -15.29
C TYR A 82 13.35 -10.29 -16.63
N THR A 83 14.29 -10.81 -17.41
CA THR A 83 14.00 -11.45 -18.69
C THR A 83 13.01 -12.60 -18.51
N HIS A 84 13.27 -13.48 -17.56
CA HIS A 84 12.37 -14.58 -17.23
C HIS A 84 10.98 -14.11 -16.79
N LYS A 85 10.88 -13.06 -15.97
CA LYS A 85 9.58 -12.54 -15.54
C LYS A 85 8.82 -11.81 -16.65
N LEU A 86 9.51 -11.21 -17.61
CA LEU A 86 8.89 -10.54 -18.76
C LEU A 86 8.22 -11.52 -19.73
N GLU A 87 8.57 -12.79 -19.73
CA GLU A 87 7.87 -13.83 -20.53
C GLU A 87 6.39 -13.93 -20.18
N THR A 88 6.02 -13.65 -18.93
CA THR A 88 4.65 -13.82 -18.42
C THR A 88 4.03 -12.58 -17.81
N LEU A 89 4.83 -11.55 -17.48
CA LEU A 89 4.40 -10.37 -16.75
C LEU A 89 4.67 -9.09 -17.53
N LYS A 90 3.86 -8.07 -17.26
CA LYS A 90 4.04 -6.73 -17.84
C LYS A 90 5.28 -6.04 -17.27
N ALA A 91 5.94 -5.22 -18.08
CA ALA A 91 7.12 -4.42 -17.71
C ALA A 91 6.92 -3.64 -16.40
N THR A 92 5.73 -3.07 -16.16
CA THR A 92 5.39 -2.36 -14.91
C THR A 92 5.53 -3.23 -13.67
N THR A 93 5.19 -4.52 -13.73
CA THR A 93 5.35 -5.46 -12.61
C THR A 93 6.83 -5.75 -12.33
N VAL A 94 7.62 -5.96 -13.38
CA VAL A 94 9.07 -6.21 -13.24
C VAL A 94 9.79 -4.96 -12.69
N ILE A 95 9.36 -3.76 -13.07
CA ILE A 95 9.85 -2.49 -12.49
C ILE A 95 9.58 -2.44 -10.97
N HIS A 96 8.45 -2.98 -10.51
CA HIS A 96 8.19 -3.06 -9.07
C HIS A 96 9.14 -4.04 -8.36
N TYR A 97 9.44 -5.19 -8.96
CA TYR A 97 10.45 -6.12 -8.42
C TYR A 97 11.83 -5.47 -8.38
N HIS A 98 12.22 -4.76 -9.44
CA HIS A 98 13.47 -3.98 -9.43
C HIS A 98 13.51 -3.01 -8.25
N ALA A 99 12.44 -2.26 -7.99
CA ALA A 99 12.40 -1.29 -6.89
C ALA A 99 12.60 -1.94 -5.51
N ILE A 100 12.12 -3.16 -5.31
CA ILE A 100 12.32 -3.93 -4.07
C ILE A 100 13.75 -4.43 -3.97
N ILE A 101 14.25 -5.12 -5.01
CA ILE A 101 15.61 -5.65 -5.07
C ILE A 101 16.63 -4.53 -4.87
N HIS A 102 16.50 -3.45 -5.63
CA HIS A 102 17.38 -2.29 -5.54
C HIS A 102 17.40 -1.67 -4.14
N LYS A 103 16.21 -1.53 -3.51
CA LYS A 103 16.09 -0.98 -2.15
C LYS A 103 16.72 -1.89 -1.10
N ALA A 104 16.54 -3.20 -1.23
CA ALA A 104 17.15 -4.17 -0.34
C ALA A 104 18.69 -4.17 -0.48
N LEU A 105 19.20 -4.22 -1.70
CA LEU A 105 20.65 -4.19 -1.97
C LEU A 105 21.29 -2.84 -1.58
N LYS A 106 20.57 -1.72 -1.74
CA LYS A 106 21.04 -0.43 -1.20
C LYS A 106 21.20 -0.46 0.32
N TYR A 107 20.34 -1.21 1.02
CA TYR A 107 20.51 -1.45 2.45
C TYR A 107 21.74 -2.33 2.73
N ALA A 108 21.98 -3.39 1.95
CA ALA A 108 23.18 -4.23 2.08
C ALA A 108 24.47 -3.41 1.91
N VAL A 109 24.53 -2.51 0.93
CA VAL A 109 25.66 -1.58 0.76
C VAL A 109 25.82 -0.66 1.98
N LYS A 110 24.71 -0.11 2.51
CA LYS A 110 24.73 0.76 3.70
C LYS A 110 25.25 0.05 4.95
N MET A 111 25.11 -1.27 5.01
CA MET A 111 25.54 -2.12 6.11
C MET A 111 26.89 -2.80 5.84
N ASP A 112 27.60 -2.36 4.81
CA ASP A 112 28.92 -2.88 4.39
C ASP A 112 28.94 -4.38 4.07
N MET A 113 27.76 -4.98 3.77
CA MET A 113 27.63 -6.41 3.42
C MET A 113 28.10 -6.67 1.98
N ILE A 114 27.96 -5.70 1.09
CA ILE A 114 28.44 -5.71 -0.30
C ILE A 114 29.02 -4.35 -0.67
N PRO A 115 30.05 -4.29 -1.52
CA PRO A 115 30.72 -3.02 -1.83
C PRO A 115 29.92 -2.10 -2.75
N THR A 116 29.09 -2.66 -3.62
CA THR A 116 28.28 -1.90 -4.60
C THR A 116 26.94 -2.59 -4.80
N ASN A 117 25.95 -1.82 -5.26
CA ASN A 117 24.65 -2.39 -5.57
C ASN A 117 24.61 -2.92 -7.02
N PRO A 118 24.57 -4.25 -7.24
CA PRO A 118 24.51 -4.79 -8.60
C PRO A 118 23.26 -4.37 -9.39
N ALA A 119 22.16 -4.02 -8.70
CA ALA A 119 20.94 -3.55 -9.36
C ALA A 119 21.08 -2.15 -9.99
N ASP A 120 22.14 -1.40 -9.68
CA ASP A 120 22.41 -0.10 -10.34
C ASP A 120 22.84 -0.27 -11.81
N LYS A 121 23.41 -1.44 -12.15
CA LYS A 121 23.92 -1.75 -13.50
C LYS A 121 22.91 -2.48 -14.38
N VAL A 122 21.71 -2.73 -13.88
CA VAL A 122 20.68 -3.52 -14.58
C VAL A 122 19.82 -2.62 -15.47
N GLU A 123 19.54 -3.07 -16.67
CA GLU A 123 18.61 -2.43 -17.60
C GLU A 123 17.17 -2.66 -17.16
N ARG A 124 16.47 -1.58 -16.81
CA ARG A 124 15.04 -1.66 -16.43
C ARG A 124 14.16 -1.79 -17.67
N PRO A 125 13.12 -2.64 -17.62
CA PRO A 125 12.17 -2.72 -18.73
C PRO A 125 11.54 -1.36 -19.03
N ARG A 126 11.34 -1.07 -20.31
CA ARG A 126 10.68 0.16 -20.75
C ARG A 126 9.18 0.07 -20.40
N LYS A 127 8.69 1.06 -19.71
CA LYS A 127 7.26 1.16 -19.41
C LYS A 127 6.49 1.53 -20.67
N GLU A 128 5.49 0.72 -21.03
CA GLU A 128 4.54 1.08 -22.08
C GLU A 128 3.67 2.26 -21.64
N ALA A 129 3.38 3.15 -22.57
CA ALA A 129 2.44 4.25 -22.32
C ALA A 129 1.04 3.65 -22.12
N PHE A 130 0.44 3.94 -20.99
CA PHE A 130 -0.94 3.55 -20.71
C PHE A 130 -1.88 4.67 -21.13
N GLN A 131 -2.77 4.38 -22.07
CA GLN A 131 -3.89 5.25 -22.40
C GLN A 131 -5.08 4.82 -21.55
N ALA A 132 -5.52 5.69 -20.66
CA ALA A 132 -6.70 5.44 -19.86
C ALA A 132 -7.95 5.60 -20.75
N GLY A 133 -8.83 4.57 -20.73
CA GLY A 133 -10.19 4.73 -21.21
C GLY A 133 -11.01 5.56 -20.22
N PHE A 134 -12.04 6.21 -20.70
CA PHE A 134 -13.04 6.91 -19.89
C PHE A 134 -14.44 6.51 -20.37
N TYR A 135 -15.37 6.50 -19.44
CA TYR A 135 -16.77 6.25 -19.75
C TYR A 135 -17.41 7.50 -20.35
N ASP A 136 -18.22 7.33 -21.36
CA ASP A 136 -19.09 8.39 -21.85
C ASP A 136 -20.35 8.56 -20.97
N LYS A 137 -21.23 9.48 -21.34
CA LYS A 137 -22.43 9.79 -20.56
C LYS A 137 -23.39 8.59 -20.45
N ASP A 138 -23.56 7.84 -21.53
CA ASP A 138 -24.50 6.72 -21.56
C ASP A 138 -23.96 5.53 -20.80
N GLU A 139 -22.65 5.26 -20.89
CA GLU A 139 -21.95 4.25 -20.11
C GLU A 139 -22.01 4.56 -18.61
N ILE A 140 -21.83 5.82 -18.21
CA ILE A 140 -21.95 6.26 -16.80
C ILE A 140 -23.40 6.08 -16.31
N ASN A 141 -24.40 6.43 -17.10
CA ASN A 141 -25.80 6.24 -16.73
C ASN A 141 -26.14 4.75 -16.58
N ALA A 142 -25.66 3.91 -17.49
CA ALA A 142 -25.81 2.46 -17.40
C ALA A 142 -25.14 1.89 -16.13
N LEU A 143 -23.94 2.39 -15.79
CA LEU A 143 -23.22 1.99 -14.57
C LEU A 143 -24.00 2.40 -13.31
N PHE A 144 -24.57 3.60 -13.25
CA PHE A 144 -25.41 4.03 -12.14
C PHE A 144 -26.67 3.17 -12.01
N ALA A 145 -27.34 2.87 -13.12
CA ALA A 145 -28.52 1.99 -13.12
C ALA A 145 -28.18 0.59 -12.62
N ALA A 146 -27.07 0.01 -13.08
CA ALA A 146 -26.62 -1.32 -12.67
C ALA A 146 -26.15 -1.40 -11.21
N SER A 147 -25.63 -0.31 -10.64
CA SER A 147 -25.17 -0.25 -9.26
C SER A 147 -26.24 0.10 -8.24
N LYS A 148 -27.41 0.57 -8.69
CA LYS A 148 -28.50 1.05 -7.84
C LYS A 148 -28.96 -0.02 -6.82
N GLY A 149 -29.06 0.36 -5.56
CA GLY A 149 -29.45 -0.53 -4.45
C GLY A 149 -28.37 -1.51 -4.02
N THR A 150 -27.16 -1.47 -4.61
CA THR A 150 -26.03 -2.28 -4.18
C THR A 150 -25.10 -1.50 -3.25
N ASN A 151 -24.21 -2.22 -2.55
CA ASN A 151 -23.16 -1.59 -1.71
C ASN A 151 -22.15 -0.75 -2.52
N LEU A 152 -22.16 -0.85 -3.86
CA LEU A 152 -21.26 -0.12 -4.74
C LEU A 152 -21.85 1.19 -5.25
N GLU A 153 -23.16 1.42 -5.11
CA GLU A 153 -23.84 2.60 -5.61
C GLU A 153 -23.17 3.91 -5.18
N ILE A 154 -23.05 4.14 -3.87
CA ILE A 154 -22.44 5.36 -3.33
C ILE A 154 -20.95 5.48 -3.69
N PRO A 155 -20.09 4.44 -3.52
CA PRO A 155 -18.71 4.52 -3.97
C PRO A 155 -18.53 4.85 -5.46
N ILE A 156 -19.39 4.33 -6.34
CA ILE A 156 -19.36 4.62 -7.78
C ILE A 156 -19.77 6.06 -8.03
N MET A 157 -20.85 6.54 -7.41
CA MET A 157 -21.29 7.94 -7.54
C MET A 157 -20.20 8.90 -7.07
N LEU A 158 -19.59 8.65 -5.90
CA LEU A 158 -18.50 9.47 -5.36
C LEU A 158 -17.27 9.49 -6.29
N ALA A 159 -16.93 8.35 -6.88
CA ALA A 159 -15.85 8.27 -7.86
C ALA A 159 -16.15 9.03 -9.14
N ALA A 160 -17.37 8.90 -9.67
CA ALA A 160 -17.79 9.54 -10.92
C ALA A 160 -17.91 11.07 -10.77
N PHE A 161 -18.56 11.57 -9.71
CA PHE A 161 -18.79 13.00 -9.52
C PHE A 161 -17.57 13.77 -9.02
N TYR A 162 -16.75 13.15 -8.15
CA TYR A 162 -15.66 13.86 -7.49
C TYR A 162 -14.27 13.33 -7.82
N GLY A 163 -14.15 12.29 -8.65
CA GLY A 163 -12.85 11.66 -8.95
C GLY A 163 -12.18 11.05 -7.71
N LEU A 164 -12.97 10.57 -6.73
CA LEU A 164 -12.41 10.00 -5.53
C LEU A 164 -11.65 8.70 -5.82
N ARG A 165 -10.51 8.52 -5.16
CA ARG A 165 -9.84 7.23 -5.17
C ARG A 165 -10.70 6.20 -4.44
N ARG A 166 -10.59 4.93 -4.84
CA ARG A 166 -11.33 3.83 -4.18
C ARG A 166 -11.22 3.87 -2.65
N SER A 167 -10.01 4.10 -2.12
CA SER A 167 -9.78 4.15 -0.67
C SER A 167 -10.44 5.36 0.02
N GLU A 168 -10.62 6.46 -0.70
CA GLU A 168 -11.31 7.67 -0.22
C GLU A 168 -12.83 7.46 -0.23
N ALA A 169 -13.36 6.91 -1.34
CA ALA A 169 -14.80 6.66 -1.49
C ALA A 169 -15.31 5.63 -0.45
N VAL A 170 -14.57 4.52 -0.27
CA VAL A 170 -14.93 3.49 0.74
C VAL A 170 -14.67 3.95 2.17
N GLY A 171 -13.72 4.88 2.34
CA GLY A 171 -13.36 5.42 3.66
C GLY A 171 -14.18 6.62 4.12
N LEU A 172 -15.18 7.07 3.36
CA LEU A 172 -15.97 8.23 3.74
C LEU A 172 -16.77 7.95 5.01
N LYS A 173 -16.67 8.84 5.98
CA LYS A 173 -17.39 8.78 7.26
C LYS A 173 -18.51 9.81 7.31
N TRP A 174 -19.55 9.56 8.11
CA TRP A 174 -20.67 10.48 8.30
C TRP A 174 -20.27 11.83 8.90
N ASP A 175 -19.24 11.87 9.75
CA ASP A 175 -18.68 13.11 10.33
C ASP A 175 -17.90 13.96 9.31
N CYS A 176 -17.77 13.47 8.08
CA CYS A 176 -17.17 14.17 6.95
C CYS A 176 -18.21 14.74 5.98
N VAL A 177 -19.50 14.54 6.23
CA VAL A 177 -20.62 15.04 5.41
C VAL A 177 -21.39 16.07 6.22
N ASP A 178 -21.35 17.31 5.78
CA ASP A 178 -22.10 18.42 6.37
C ASP A 178 -23.28 18.78 5.46
N PHE A 179 -24.48 18.35 5.85
CA PHE A 179 -25.70 18.60 5.10
C PHE A 179 -26.23 20.05 5.25
N GLU A 180 -25.84 20.76 6.34
CA GLU A 180 -26.25 22.14 6.54
C GLU A 180 -25.44 23.09 5.65
N ARG A 181 -24.11 22.84 5.56
CA ARG A 181 -23.21 23.63 4.71
C ARG A 181 -23.10 23.09 3.30
N ASN A 182 -23.79 21.98 2.99
CA ASN A 182 -23.69 21.29 1.72
C ASN A 182 -22.23 21.01 1.30
N THR A 183 -21.46 20.39 2.20
CA THR A 183 -20.05 20.05 1.94
C THR A 183 -19.71 18.61 2.32
N ILE A 184 -18.71 18.09 1.61
CA ILE A 184 -18.11 16.78 1.88
C ILE A 184 -16.61 16.95 2.05
N THR A 185 -16.03 16.47 3.15
CA THR A 185 -14.61 16.57 3.45
C THR A 185 -13.93 15.23 3.29
N ILE A 186 -12.95 15.14 2.40
CA ILE A 186 -12.17 13.94 2.15
C ILE A 186 -10.94 13.97 3.05
N ARG A 187 -10.95 13.20 4.14
CA ARG A 187 -9.85 13.13 5.13
C ARG A 187 -9.53 11.72 5.59
N HIS A 188 -10.40 10.75 5.33
CA HIS A 188 -10.26 9.38 5.76
C HIS A 188 -10.09 8.43 4.58
N THR A 189 -9.33 7.36 4.75
CA THR A 189 -9.12 6.33 3.74
C THR A 189 -9.18 4.95 4.36
N VAL A 190 -9.80 4.00 3.64
CA VAL A 190 -9.78 2.58 4.00
C VAL A 190 -9.10 1.80 2.88
N THR A 191 -8.10 1.01 3.24
CA THR A 191 -7.34 0.19 2.29
C THR A 191 -7.32 -1.26 2.75
N CYS A 192 -7.68 -2.18 1.85
CA CYS A 192 -7.58 -3.62 2.09
C CYS A 192 -6.33 -4.19 1.41
N PHE A 193 -5.65 -5.11 2.08
CA PHE A 193 -4.51 -5.85 1.55
C PHE A 193 -4.50 -7.27 2.14
N THR A 194 -3.75 -8.17 1.51
CA THR A 194 -3.58 -9.54 2.00
C THR A 194 -2.18 -9.67 2.59
N MET A 195 -2.09 -10.18 3.82
CA MET A 195 -0.85 -10.52 4.48
C MET A 195 -1.00 -11.89 5.14
N ASP A 196 -0.03 -12.77 4.96
CA ASP A 196 -0.03 -14.14 5.49
C ASP A 196 -1.32 -14.92 5.16
N GLY A 197 -1.81 -14.75 3.92
CA GLY A 197 -3.04 -15.38 3.44
C GLY A 197 -4.34 -14.76 3.99
N LYS A 198 -4.26 -13.83 4.94
CA LYS A 198 -5.42 -13.19 5.57
C LYS A 198 -5.65 -11.80 4.99
N ARG A 199 -6.92 -11.49 4.68
CA ARG A 199 -7.33 -10.14 4.28
C ARG A 199 -7.31 -9.24 5.53
N GLN A 200 -6.61 -8.13 5.42
CA GLN A 200 -6.52 -7.11 6.45
C GLN A 200 -7.02 -5.77 5.91
N MET A 201 -7.54 -4.95 6.79
CA MET A 201 -8.06 -3.62 6.48
C MET A 201 -7.37 -2.59 7.38
N VAL A 202 -6.91 -1.50 6.77
CA VAL A 202 -6.33 -0.36 7.48
C VAL A 202 -7.16 0.87 7.17
N ALA A 203 -7.73 1.42 8.22
CA ALA A 203 -8.36 2.72 8.24
C ALA A 203 -7.34 3.78 8.68
N SER A 204 -7.32 4.92 8.02
CA SER A 204 -6.37 5.99 8.33
C SER A 204 -7.01 7.36 8.12
N ASP A 205 -6.90 8.23 9.11
CA ASP A 205 -7.29 9.65 9.01
C ASP A 205 -6.22 10.50 8.29
N THR A 206 -5.14 9.86 7.84
CA THR A 206 -4.11 10.51 7.04
C THR A 206 -4.19 10.04 5.60
N THR A 207 -4.45 10.97 4.71
CA THR A 207 -4.30 10.75 3.27
C THR A 207 -2.81 10.59 2.90
N LYS A 208 -2.51 10.10 1.69
CA LYS A 208 -1.13 9.86 1.23
C LYS A 208 -0.26 11.13 1.25
N THR A 209 -0.89 12.30 1.09
CA THR A 209 -0.25 13.63 1.13
C THR A 209 -1.19 14.63 1.79
N LYS A 210 -0.65 15.69 2.42
CA LYS A 210 -1.46 16.78 2.98
C LYS A 210 -2.41 17.41 1.95
N SER A 211 -2.01 17.48 0.68
CA SER A 211 -2.82 17.97 -0.45
C SER A 211 -4.01 17.09 -0.82
N SER A 212 -4.10 15.87 -0.28
CA SER A 212 -5.24 14.98 -0.53
C SER A 212 -6.42 15.25 0.41
N MET A 213 -6.22 16.02 1.48
CA MET A 213 -7.33 16.52 2.31
C MET A 213 -7.98 17.69 1.60
N ARG A 214 -9.28 17.57 1.32
CA ARG A 214 -10.03 18.60 0.59
C ARG A 214 -11.49 18.58 0.99
N THR A 215 -12.12 19.76 0.97
CA THR A 215 -13.57 19.91 1.11
C THR A 215 -14.15 20.26 -0.24
N LEU A 216 -15.21 19.60 -0.62
CA LEU A 216 -15.89 19.72 -1.90
C LEU A 216 -17.37 20.05 -1.66
N PRO A 217 -18.06 20.76 -2.57
CA PRO A 217 -19.49 20.97 -2.47
C PRO A 217 -20.24 19.64 -2.58
N LEU A 218 -21.25 19.45 -1.75
CA LEU A 218 -22.12 18.30 -1.80
C LEU A 218 -23.22 18.52 -2.86
N VAL A 219 -23.12 17.81 -3.99
CA VAL A 219 -24.10 17.95 -5.07
C VAL A 219 -25.45 17.30 -4.68
N PRO A 220 -26.61 17.85 -5.12
CA PRO A 220 -27.92 17.39 -4.71
C PRO A 220 -28.14 15.88 -4.90
N ALA A 221 -27.81 15.34 -6.07
CA ALA A 221 -28.00 13.92 -6.37
C ALA A 221 -27.26 12.98 -5.38
N ILE A 222 -26.09 13.41 -4.87
CA ILE A 222 -25.34 12.65 -3.85
C ILE A 222 -25.93 12.91 -2.47
N SER A 223 -26.30 14.15 -2.16
CA SER A 223 -26.95 14.51 -0.90
C SER A 223 -28.17 13.66 -0.64
N ASP A 224 -29.11 13.63 -1.59
CA ASP A 224 -30.37 12.88 -1.48
C ASP A 224 -30.12 11.39 -1.25
N ARG A 225 -29.17 10.82 -2.00
CA ARG A 225 -28.84 9.39 -1.84
C ARG A 225 -28.11 9.09 -0.51
N LEU A 226 -27.26 9.99 -0.02
CA LEU A 226 -26.63 9.86 1.29
C LEU A 226 -27.63 9.98 2.44
N ILE A 227 -28.62 10.88 2.34
CA ILE A 227 -29.72 10.99 3.30
C ILE A 227 -30.51 9.68 3.36
N ALA A 228 -30.88 9.13 2.18
CA ALA A 228 -31.57 7.85 2.12
C ALA A 228 -30.74 6.71 2.70
N LEU A 229 -29.45 6.62 2.35
CA LEU A 229 -28.53 5.60 2.92
C LEU A 229 -28.43 5.72 4.45
N ARG A 230 -28.35 6.94 4.97
CA ARG A 230 -28.28 7.16 6.42
C ARG A 230 -29.53 6.63 7.14
N ALA A 231 -30.70 6.89 6.56
CA ALA A 231 -31.96 6.37 7.09
C ALA A 231 -32.03 4.83 7.03
N GLU A 232 -31.60 4.23 5.90
CA GLU A 232 -31.48 2.77 5.74
C GLU A 232 -30.54 2.16 6.78
N GLN A 233 -29.38 2.76 7.02
CA GLN A 233 -28.42 2.28 8.02
C GLN A 233 -28.96 2.40 9.45
N GLU A 234 -29.68 3.47 9.75
CA GLU A 234 -30.28 3.68 11.07
C GLU A 234 -31.37 2.66 11.36
N GLU A 235 -32.21 2.34 10.36
CA GLU A 235 -33.21 1.27 10.47
C GLU A 235 -32.56 -0.11 10.62
N ASN A 236 -31.56 -0.42 9.82
CA ASN A 236 -30.79 -1.67 9.94
C ASN A 236 -30.12 -1.80 11.32
N ARG A 237 -29.59 -0.71 11.86
CA ARG A 237 -29.03 -0.65 13.21
C ARG A 237 -30.08 -0.95 14.27
N ARG A 238 -31.30 -0.41 14.10
CA ARG A 238 -32.42 -0.64 15.02
C ARG A 238 -32.87 -2.10 15.01
N LEU A 239 -32.94 -2.69 13.81
CA LEU A 239 -33.36 -4.09 13.62
C LEU A 239 -32.30 -5.09 14.11
N ALA A 240 -31.04 -4.89 13.73
CA ALA A 240 -29.94 -5.80 14.06
C ALA A 240 -29.43 -5.64 15.52
N ARG A 241 -29.74 -4.54 16.17
CA ARG A 241 -29.38 -4.26 17.59
C ARG A 241 -27.90 -4.54 17.89
N ARG A 242 -27.62 -5.56 18.74
CA ARG A 242 -26.25 -5.95 19.13
C ARG A 242 -25.43 -6.59 17.99
N SER A 243 -26.09 -7.13 16.98
CA SER A 243 -25.44 -7.75 15.82
C SER A 243 -25.04 -6.73 14.74
N TYR A 244 -25.43 -5.47 14.88
CA TYR A 244 -25.02 -4.43 13.95
C TYR A 244 -23.56 -4.07 14.15
N CYS A 245 -22.76 -4.22 13.09
CA CYS A 245 -21.37 -3.76 13.08
C CYS A 245 -21.34 -2.23 13.14
N LYS A 246 -20.63 -1.68 14.10
CA LYS A 246 -20.52 -0.22 14.30
C LYS A 246 -19.36 0.41 13.57
N ASP A 247 -18.46 -0.44 13.04
CA ASP A 247 -17.18 -0.02 12.43
C ASP A 247 -17.20 -0.09 10.89
#